data_4097bec730587fd8525de8cfa82c52a5
#
_entry.id   4097bec730587fd8525de8cfa82c52a5
#
_cell.length_a   1.000
_cell.length_b   1.000
_cell.length_c   1.000
_cell.angle_alpha   90.00
_cell.angle_beta   90.00
_cell.angle_gamma   90.00
#
_symmetry.space_group_name_H-M   'P 1'
#
loop_
_entity.id
_entity.type
_entity.pdbx_description
1 polymer ?
#
loop_
_entity_poly.entity_id
_entity_poly.type
_entity_poly.pdbx_seq_one_letter_code
_entity_poly.pdbx_strand_id
1 'polypeptide(L)'
;ELRQKVFETARDWFSFPQHERLHVTVADAWHTLETLPVASTAMIVTDLYSADRMSPLQAQRRFIKACARALKPDGWLVLNYHRMPEPDGNLLRELKRQFPCLLTFKSKTNNWVIYGCNRAFDPWQIPDAVLKALEEQLPVGWPALMKKIRVL
;
A
#
# COMPACT_ATOMS: atom_id res chain seq x y z
N GLU A 1 -2.03 -9.80 -10.69
CA GLU A 1 -2.30 -9.24 -12.03
C GLU A 1 -3.62 -9.78 -12.56
N LEU A 2 -4.44 -8.92 -13.18
CA LEU A 2 -5.73 -9.33 -13.74
C LEU A 2 -5.56 -10.06 -15.09
N ARG A 3 -4.57 -9.69 -15.90
CA ARG A 3 -4.42 -10.12 -17.29
C ARG A 3 -3.21 -11.03 -17.46
N GLN A 4 -3.47 -12.26 -17.86
CA GLN A 4 -2.45 -13.28 -18.12
C GLN A 4 -1.34 -12.77 -19.06
N LYS A 5 -1.72 -12.11 -20.16
CA LYS A 5 -0.76 -11.58 -21.15
C LYS A 5 0.19 -10.51 -20.58
N VAL A 6 -0.27 -9.70 -19.62
CA VAL A 6 0.60 -8.70 -18.98
C VAL A 6 1.65 -9.40 -18.13
N PHE A 7 1.27 -10.43 -17.39
CA PHE A 7 2.23 -11.22 -16.62
C PHE A 7 3.23 -11.95 -17.53
N GLU A 8 2.76 -12.59 -18.59
CA GLU A 8 3.62 -13.26 -19.59
C GLU A 8 4.62 -12.27 -20.19
N THR A 9 4.17 -11.09 -20.60
CA THR A 9 5.04 -10.04 -21.14
C THR A 9 6.10 -9.59 -20.12
N ALA A 10 5.70 -9.38 -18.87
CA ALA A 10 6.63 -9.00 -17.81
C ALA A 10 7.70 -10.07 -17.58
N ARG A 11 7.30 -11.33 -17.58
CA ARG A 11 8.19 -12.47 -17.41
C ARG A 11 9.16 -12.62 -18.58
N ASP A 12 8.64 -12.58 -19.82
CA ASP A 12 9.38 -12.97 -21.01
C ASP A 12 10.25 -11.84 -21.57
N TRP A 13 9.87 -10.58 -21.36
CA TRP A 13 10.52 -9.41 -21.95
C TRP A 13 11.12 -8.42 -20.97
N PHE A 14 10.69 -8.44 -19.71
CA PHE A 14 11.12 -7.45 -18.69
C PHE A 14 11.84 -8.09 -17.51
N SER A 15 12.35 -9.31 -17.68
CA SER A 15 13.14 -10.02 -16.65
C SER A 15 12.43 -10.05 -15.29
N PHE A 16 11.12 -10.31 -15.30
CA PHE A 16 10.36 -10.43 -14.06
C PHE A 16 11.03 -11.45 -13.14
N PRO A 17 11.34 -11.09 -11.88
CA PRO A 17 12.13 -11.93 -11.00
C PRO A 17 11.43 -13.26 -10.74
N GLN A 18 12.20 -14.34 -10.74
CA GLN A 18 11.75 -15.66 -10.31
C GLN A 18 12.44 -16.02 -8.99
N HIS A 19 11.65 -16.22 -7.95
CA HIS A 19 12.16 -16.56 -6.63
C HIS A 19 11.14 -17.44 -5.90
N GLU A 20 11.59 -18.41 -5.12
CA GLU A 20 10.73 -19.33 -4.38
C GLU A 20 9.70 -18.67 -3.45
N ARG A 21 10.04 -17.48 -2.93
CA ARG A 21 9.14 -16.66 -2.09
C ARG A 21 8.20 -15.74 -2.89
N LEU A 22 8.31 -15.72 -4.23
CA LEU A 22 7.49 -14.89 -5.08
C LEU A 22 6.39 -15.73 -5.74
N HIS A 23 5.17 -15.49 -5.34
CA HIS A 23 4.00 -16.16 -5.89
C HIS A 23 3.15 -15.18 -6.69
N VAL A 24 2.93 -15.48 -7.96
CA VAL A 24 2.09 -14.65 -8.83
C VAL A 24 0.75 -15.33 -9.01
N THR A 25 -0.31 -14.57 -8.75
CA THR A 25 -1.68 -14.99 -9.03
C THR A 25 -2.25 -14.13 -10.14
N VAL A 26 -2.73 -14.75 -11.21
CA VAL A 26 -3.47 -14.06 -12.27
C VAL A 26 -4.95 -14.19 -11.97
N ALA A 27 -5.50 -13.14 -11.37
CA ALA A 27 -6.90 -13.09 -10.93
C ALA A 27 -7.33 -11.65 -10.67
N ASP A 28 -8.63 -11.46 -10.46
CA ASP A 28 -9.17 -10.21 -9.93
C ASP A 28 -8.70 -9.98 -8.49
N ALA A 29 -8.16 -8.80 -8.22
CA ALA A 29 -7.62 -8.44 -6.91
C ALA A 29 -8.69 -8.49 -5.80
N TRP A 30 -9.94 -8.16 -6.12
CA TRP A 30 -11.05 -8.26 -5.16
C TRP A 30 -11.29 -9.70 -4.75
N HIS A 31 -11.40 -10.60 -5.72
CA HIS A 31 -11.62 -12.02 -5.46
C HIS A 31 -10.47 -12.62 -4.62
N THR A 32 -9.22 -12.31 -4.98
CA THR A 32 -8.06 -12.77 -4.22
C THR A 32 -8.10 -12.24 -2.77
N LEU A 33 -8.43 -10.95 -2.59
CA LEU A 33 -8.49 -10.34 -1.26
C LEU A 33 -9.58 -10.96 -0.37
N GLU A 34 -10.73 -11.30 -0.95
CA GLU A 34 -11.82 -11.96 -0.20
C GLU A 34 -11.43 -13.33 0.36
N THR A 35 -10.57 -14.05 -0.35
CA THR A 35 -10.12 -15.41 0.06
C THR A 35 -8.99 -15.39 1.08
N LEU A 36 -8.32 -14.26 1.31
CA LEU A 36 -7.27 -14.17 2.33
C LEU A 36 -7.84 -14.44 3.73
N PRO A 37 -7.16 -15.26 4.53
CA PRO A 37 -7.54 -15.46 5.93
C PRO A 37 -7.47 -14.15 6.74
N VAL A 38 -8.23 -14.09 7.82
CA VAL A 38 -8.17 -12.97 8.76
C VAL A 38 -6.77 -12.89 9.38
N ALA A 39 -6.23 -11.67 9.51
CA ALA A 39 -4.95 -11.40 10.17
C ALA A 39 -3.76 -12.26 9.64
N SER A 40 -3.74 -12.54 8.33
CA SER A 40 -2.74 -13.40 7.70
C SER A 40 -1.59 -12.64 7.05
N THR A 41 -1.81 -11.38 6.67
CA THR A 41 -0.92 -10.61 5.80
C THR A 41 -0.23 -9.48 6.56
N ALA A 42 1.10 -9.37 6.45
CA ALA A 42 1.86 -8.32 7.12
C ALA A 42 1.75 -6.97 6.39
N MET A 43 1.64 -6.98 5.06
CA MET A 43 1.53 -5.76 4.26
C MET A 43 0.69 -6.01 3.01
N ILE A 44 -0.19 -5.09 2.69
CA ILE A 44 -0.92 -5.04 1.41
C ILE A 44 -0.52 -3.76 0.70
N VAL A 45 0.06 -3.88 -0.50
CA VAL A 45 0.38 -2.74 -1.37
C VAL A 45 -0.55 -2.77 -2.56
N THR A 46 -1.24 -1.67 -2.82
CA THR A 46 -2.16 -1.58 -3.94
C THR A 46 -1.72 -0.54 -4.95
N ASP A 47 -1.64 -0.98 -6.19
CA ASP A 47 -1.37 -0.15 -7.37
C ASP A 47 -2.28 -0.62 -8.52
N LEU A 48 -3.59 -0.58 -8.27
CA LEU A 48 -4.58 -1.10 -9.20
C LEU A 48 -4.98 -0.02 -10.21
N TYR A 49 -4.44 -0.13 -11.39
CA TYR A 49 -4.66 0.79 -12.50
C TYR A 49 -5.08 0.06 -13.78
N SER A 50 -5.92 0.70 -14.57
CA SER A 50 -6.05 0.44 -16.00
C SER A 50 -5.13 1.41 -16.77
N ALA A 51 -5.08 1.29 -18.10
CA ALA A 51 -4.16 2.10 -18.91
C ALA A 51 -4.29 3.62 -18.69
N ASP A 52 -5.47 4.09 -18.34
CA ASP A 52 -5.84 5.52 -18.28
C ASP A 52 -6.28 6.00 -16.89
N ARG A 53 -6.57 5.10 -15.95
CA ARG A 53 -7.15 5.50 -14.66
C ARG A 53 -6.94 4.49 -13.54
N MET A 54 -7.01 5.00 -12.34
CA MET A 54 -7.06 4.18 -11.12
C MET A 54 -8.33 3.33 -11.09
N SER A 55 -8.21 2.07 -10.69
CA SER A 55 -9.36 1.20 -10.49
C SER A 55 -10.31 1.76 -9.44
N PRO A 56 -11.61 1.86 -9.71
CA PRO A 56 -12.59 2.29 -8.72
C PRO A 56 -12.63 1.39 -7.48
N LEU A 57 -12.14 0.17 -7.58
CA LEU A 57 -12.09 -0.78 -6.48
C LEU A 57 -11.32 -0.23 -5.27
N GLN A 58 -10.16 0.38 -5.48
CA GLN A 58 -9.33 0.95 -4.41
C GLN A 58 -10.03 2.05 -3.60
N ALA A 59 -11.03 2.71 -4.19
CA ALA A 59 -11.81 3.77 -3.53
C ALA A 59 -13.06 3.26 -2.81
N GLN A 60 -13.34 1.96 -2.84
CA GLN A 60 -14.55 1.40 -2.23
C GLN A 60 -14.32 1.07 -0.75
N ARG A 61 -15.27 1.47 0.09
CA ARG A 61 -15.25 1.16 1.53
C ARG A 61 -15.11 -0.33 1.82
N ARG A 62 -15.78 -1.20 1.02
CA ARG A 62 -15.68 -2.66 1.18
C ARG A 62 -14.25 -3.16 0.95
N PHE A 63 -13.51 -2.58 -0.01
CA PHE A 63 -12.12 -2.92 -0.27
C PHE A 63 -11.23 -2.58 0.94
N ILE A 64 -11.37 -1.38 1.49
CA ILE A 64 -10.63 -0.95 2.68
C ILE A 64 -10.89 -1.86 3.88
N LYS A 65 -12.17 -2.23 4.11
CA LYS A 65 -12.54 -3.19 5.16
C LYS A 65 -11.92 -4.57 4.96
N ALA A 66 -11.93 -5.07 3.73
CA ALA A 66 -11.35 -6.37 3.41
C ALA A 66 -9.83 -6.37 3.60
N CYS A 67 -9.12 -5.29 3.21
CA CYS A 67 -7.71 -5.10 3.50
C CYS A 67 -7.44 -5.11 5.02
N ALA A 68 -8.19 -4.30 5.78
CA ALA A 68 -8.02 -4.24 7.23
C ALA A 68 -8.26 -5.60 7.91
N ARG A 69 -9.24 -6.37 7.43
CA ARG A 69 -9.53 -7.73 7.92
C ARG A 69 -8.37 -8.71 7.67
N ALA A 70 -7.77 -8.64 6.47
CA ALA A 70 -6.70 -9.55 6.07
C ALA A 70 -5.35 -9.21 6.73
N LEU A 71 -5.14 -7.94 7.10
CA LEU A 71 -3.92 -7.48 7.73
C LEU A 71 -3.78 -7.98 9.17
N LYS A 72 -2.54 -8.32 9.56
CA LYS A 72 -2.15 -8.59 10.95
C LYS A 72 -2.38 -7.36 11.83
N PRO A 73 -2.39 -7.50 13.17
CA PRO A 73 -2.59 -6.38 14.10
C PRO A 73 -1.61 -5.21 13.92
N ASP A 74 -0.38 -5.48 13.49
CA ASP A 74 0.67 -4.51 13.16
C ASP A 74 0.90 -4.36 11.66
N GLY A 75 -0.03 -4.86 10.84
CA GLY A 75 0.06 -4.87 9.40
C GLY A 75 -0.16 -3.50 8.76
N TRP A 76 0.36 -3.34 7.55
CA TRP A 76 0.32 -2.10 6.80
C TRP A 76 -0.48 -2.22 5.51
N LEU A 77 -1.35 -1.24 5.28
CA LEU A 77 -1.96 -0.98 3.98
C LEU A 77 -1.24 0.18 3.30
N VAL A 78 -0.82 0.00 2.06
CA VAL A 78 -0.23 1.06 1.22
C VAL A 78 -1.10 1.24 -0.02
N LEU A 79 -1.62 2.44 -0.20
CA LEU A 79 -2.50 2.79 -1.31
C LEU A 79 -1.85 3.85 -2.19
N ASN A 80 -1.78 3.61 -3.49
CA ASN A 80 -1.33 4.59 -4.47
C ASN A 80 -2.54 5.24 -5.16
N TYR A 81 -2.74 6.55 -4.93
CA TYR A 81 -3.83 7.32 -5.50
C TYR A 81 -3.36 8.47 -6.39
N HIS A 82 -4.05 8.73 -7.50
CA HIS A 82 -3.82 9.93 -8.31
C HIS A 82 -4.26 11.22 -7.62
N ARG A 83 -5.29 11.15 -6.79
CA ARG A 83 -5.84 12.28 -6.05
C ARG A 83 -6.05 11.90 -4.59
N MET A 84 -5.80 12.85 -3.72
CA MET A 84 -6.13 12.70 -2.31
C MET A 84 -7.64 12.50 -2.15
N PRO A 85 -8.11 11.53 -1.37
CA PRO A 85 -9.52 11.43 -1.02
C PRO A 85 -10.05 12.72 -0.39
N GLU A 86 -11.30 13.04 -0.68
CA GLU A 86 -11.98 14.20 -0.10
C GLU A 86 -11.92 14.16 1.44
N PRO A 87 -11.55 15.28 2.11
CA PRO A 87 -11.36 15.32 3.57
C PRO A 87 -12.56 14.77 4.36
N ASP A 88 -13.78 15.11 3.94
CA ASP A 88 -15.01 14.65 4.56
C ASP A 88 -15.68 13.51 3.78
N GLY A 89 -14.96 12.94 2.84
CA GLY A 89 -15.45 11.87 1.98
C GLY A 89 -15.59 10.53 2.69
N ASN A 90 -16.48 9.68 2.18
CA ASN A 90 -16.72 8.35 2.74
C ASN A 90 -15.46 7.48 2.79
N LEU A 91 -14.56 7.63 1.82
CA LEU A 91 -13.33 6.85 1.74
C LEU A 91 -12.36 7.22 2.87
N LEU A 92 -12.09 8.52 3.08
CA LEU A 92 -11.17 8.94 4.13
C LEU A 92 -11.74 8.65 5.52
N ARG A 93 -13.05 8.82 5.72
CA ARG A 93 -13.72 8.40 6.94
C ARG A 93 -13.58 6.89 7.21
N GLU A 94 -13.69 6.06 6.17
CA GLU A 94 -13.50 4.62 6.32
C GLU A 94 -12.04 4.27 6.65
N LEU A 95 -11.07 4.90 6.00
CA LEU A 95 -9.65 4.74 6.32
C LEU A 95 -9.36 5.08 7.78
N LYS A 96 -9.81 6.25 8.26
CA LYS A 96 -9.67 6.69 9.67
C LYS A 96 -10.35 5.74 10.67
N ARG A 97 -11.45 5.11 10.24
CA ARG A 97 -12.15 4.14 11.08
C ARG A 97 -11.40 2.81 11.21
N GLN A 98 -10.74 2.36 10.13
CA GLN A 98 -10.06 1.07 10.10
C GLN A 98 -8.63 1.15 10.64
N PHE A 99 -7.95 2.27 10.43
CA PHE A 99 -6.53 2.41 10.72
C PHE A 99 -6.27 3.54 11.73
N PRO A 100 -5.89 3.21 12.96
CA PRO A 100 -5.59 4.22 14.00
C PRO A 100 -4.34 5.05 13.68
N CYS A 101 -3.47 4.60 12.80
CA CYS A 101 -2.38 5.38 12.25
C CYS A 101 -2.54 5.50 10.74
N LEU A 102 -2.71 6.73 10.26
CA LEU A 102 -2.74 7.06 8.83
C LEU A 102 -1.69 8.09 8.50
N LEU A 103 -0.84 7.75 7.53
CA LEU A 103 0.18 8.65 7.02
C LEU A 103 -0.01 8.86 5.52
N THR A 104 0.45 9.98 5.01
CA THR A 104 0.46 10.24 3.58
C THR A 104 1.68 11.06 3.17
N PHE A 105 2.09 10.89 1.93
CA PHE A 105 2.96 11.86 1.25
C PHE A 105 2.60 11.95 -0.22
N LYS A 106 2.97 13.08 -0.84
CA LYS A 106 2.83 13.30 -2.27
C LYS A 106 4.14 12.96 -2.98
N SER A 107 4.10 12.03 -3.93
CA SER A 107 5.27 11.64 -4.73
C SER A 107 5.68 12.74 -5.72
N LYS A 108 6.88 12.64 -6.29
CA LYS A 108 7.35 13.53 -7.36
C LYS A 108 6.49 13.42 -8.63
N THR A 109 5.85 12.29 -8.84
CA THR A 109 4.95 12.02 -9.98
C THR A 109 3.50 12.44 -9.71
N ASN A 110 3.27 13.25 -8.67
CA ASN A 110 1.97 13.75 -8.25
C ASN A 110 1.00 12.70 -7.67
N ASN A 111 1.42 11.49 -7.45
CA ASN A 111 0.61 10.49 -6.76
C ASN A 111 0.59 10.75 -5.26
N TRP A 112 -0.54 10.47 -4.63
CA TRP A 112 -0.70 10.44 -3.20
C TRP A 112 -0.57 9.00 -2.70
N VAL A 113 0.42 8.76 -1.85
CA VAL A 113 0.58 7.45 -1.19
C VAL A 113 0.05 7.56 0.23
N ILE A 114 -0.90 6.69 0.56
CA ILE A 114 -1.50 6.62 1.88
C ILE A 114 -1.05 5.32 2.54
N TYR A 115 -0.57 5.42 3.77
CA TYR A 115 -0.20 4.30 4.63
C TYR A 115 -1.18 4.21 5.78
N GLY A 116 -1.78 3.04 5.96
CA GLY A 116 -2.62 2.73 7.12
C GLY A 116 -1.99 1.61 7.92
N CYS A 117 -1.84 1.80 9.23
CA CYS A 117 -1.40 0.75 10.15
C CYS A 117 -2.53 0.36 11.10
N ASN A 118 -2.71 -0.94 11.32
CA ASN A 118 -3.69 -1.48 12.26
C ASN A 118 -3.35 -1.21 13.73
N ARG A 119 -2.14 -0.70 14.02
CA ARG A 119 -1.70 -0.31 15.35
C ARG A 119 -1.43 1.19 15.41
N ALA A 120 -1.86 1.84 16.47
CA ALA A 120 -1.46 3.21 16.75
C ALA A 120 0.04 3.26 17.10
N PHE A 121 0.79 4.16 16.48
CA PHE A 121 2.17 4.46 16.83
C PHE A 121 2.48 5.91 16.42
N ASP A 122 3.51 6.48 17.04
CA ASP A 122 4.03 7.77 16.66
C ASP A 122 5.15 7.60 15.63
N PRO A 123 4.92 7.99 14.37
CA PRO A 123 5.92 7.82 13.31
C PRO A 123 7.17 8.71 13.51
N TRP A 124 7.13 9.65 14.43
CA TRP A 124 8.24 10.56 14.72
C TRP A 124 9.17 10.05 15.84
N GLN A 125 8.79 8.96 16.50
CA GLN A 125 9.59 8.31 17.54
C GLN A 125 10.46 7.16 16.98
N ILE A 126 11.02 7.33 15.80
CA ILE A 126 11.96 6.35 15.22
C ILE A 126 13.36 6.70 15.71
N PRO A 127 14.05 5.80 16.42
CA PRO A 127 15.43 6.05 16.86
C PRO A 127 16.36 6.32 15.67
N ASP A 128 17.25 7.31 15.80
CA ASP A 128 18.22 7.66 14.76
C ASP A 128 19.10 6.46 14.34
N ALA A 129 19.40 5.58 15.27
CA ALA A 129 20.15 4.36 14.98
C ALA A 129 19.43 3.44 13.98
N VAL A 130 18.08 3.37 14.03
CA VAL A 130 17.27 2.60 13.07
C VAL A 130 17.30 3.26 11.70
N LEU A 131 17.16 4.59 11.63
CA LEU A 131 17.24 5.33 10.37
C LEU A 131 18.61 5.17 9.71
N LYS A 132 19.69 5.23 10.50
CA LYS A 132 21.05 5.05 10.01
C LYS A 132 21.27 3.63 9.48
N ALA A 133 20.84 2.61 10.19
CA ALA A 133 20.91 1.23 9.71
C ALA A 133 20.11 0.99 8.42
N LEU A 134 18.97 1.68 8.25
CA LEU A 134 18.21 1.64 7.00
C LEU A 134 18.92 2.35 5.85
N GLU A 135 19.61 3.47 6.09
CA GLU A 135 20.41 4.17 5.07
C GLU A 135 21.58 3.33 4.56
N GLU A 136 22.18 2.52 5.42
CA GLU A 136 23.25 1.58 5.03
C GLU A 136 22.74 0.46 4.11
N GLN A 137 21.51 0.00 4.32
CA GLN A 137 20.89 -1.07 3.51
C GLN A 137 20.19 -0.54 2.25
N LEU A 138 19.59 0.62 2.35
CA LEU A 138 18.82 1.27 1.29
C LEU A 138 19.29 2.72 1.20
N PRO A 139 20.12 3.09 0.21
CA PRO A 139 20.70 4.43 0.08
C PRO A 139 19.64 5.46 -0.35
N VAL A 140 18.71 5.72 0.55
CA VAL A 140 17.61 6.67 0.39
C VAL A 140 17.75 7.74 1.47
N GLY A 141 17.62 9.00 1.11
CA GLY A 141 17.69 10.10 2.07
C GLY A 141 16.48 10.14 3.02
N TRP A 142 16.45 9.24 3.98
CA TRP A 142 15.35 9.06 4.94
C TRP A 142 14.94 10.35 5.65
N PRO A 143 15.85 11.21 6.15
CA PRO A 143 15.46 12.47 6.79
C PRO A 143 14.68 13.41 5.87
N ALA A 144 15.05 13.44 4.58
CA ALA A 144 14.35 14.24 3.58
C ALA A 144 12.97 13.67 3.22
N LEU A 145 12.83 12.33 3.22
CA LEU A 145 11.53 11.66 3.01
C LEU A 145 10.61 11.85 4.21
N MET A 146 11.11 11.67 5.42
CA MET A 146 10.32 11.83 6.65
C MET A 146 9.69 13.23 6.75
N LYS A 147 10.39 14.28 6.33
CA LYS A 147 9.85 15.64 6.29
C LYS A 147 8.63 15.82 5.37
N LYS A 148 8.43 14.93 4.40
CA LYS A 148 7.30 14.97 3.45
C LYS A 148 6.07 14.23 3.97
N ILE A 149 6.24 13.36 4.94
CA ILE A 149 5.14 12.59 5.52
C ILE A 149 4.23 13.53 6.31
N ARG A 150 2.93 13.28 6.24
CA ARG A 150 1.88 13.96 6.99
C ARG A 150 1.00 12.93 7.66
N VAL A 151 0.58 13.19 8.88
CA VAL A 151 -0.48 12.45 9.57
C VAL A 151 -1.84 12.92 9.06
N LEU A 152 -2.79 12.01 8.83
CA LEU A 152 -4.15 12.28 8.32
C LEU A 152 -5.20 12.29 9.42
#